data_ff9532497a886e8d775daf1d77b03d19
#
_entry.id   ff9532497a886e8d775daf1d77b03d19
#
_cell.length_a   1.000
_cell.length_b   1.000
_cell.length_c   1.000
_cell.angle_alpha   90.00
_cell.angle_beta   90.00
_cell.angle_gamma   90.00
#
_symmetry.space_group_name_H-M   'P 1'
#
loop_
_entity.id
_entity.type
_entity.pdbx_description
1 polymer ?
#
loop_
_entity_poly.entity_id
_entity_poly.type
_entity_poly.pdbx_seq_one_letter_code
_entity_poly.pdbx_strand_id
1 'polypeptide(L)'
;MSGEGLTVRDLRVTFDGFTAVDGVDLDIHPGDLRFLIGPNGAGKTTLVDAVTGLVKATGSVRFGEQDLLGRPVHKIARMGIGRTFQTATVFEELTVLQNLDIASGAGRGPWTMLRRRKDIPGPVAKALETTGLTHLRDRPAGVLAHGQKQWLEIGMLLVQDVRLLLLDEPVAGMSHDEREATGALLQRISTDRTVVVIEHDMDFMRSFARSVSVLHAGKVLSEGTVAEVQADGAVQEVYLGRAAEPDPAPATPVAVAEEA
;
A
#
# COMPACT_ATOMS: atom_id res chain seq x y z
N MET A 1 12.24 -2.32 21.13
CA MET A 1 13.01 -1.98 19.92
C MET A 1 12.40 -0.69 19.40
N SER A 2 13.15 0.40 19.38
CA SER A 2 12.70 1.68 18.81
C SER A 2 12.49 1.45 17.30
N GLY A 3 11.25 1.45 16.86
CA GLY A 3 10.90 1.34 15.46
C GLY A 3 11.47 2.51 14.66
N GLU A 4 11.71 2.33 13.37
CA GLU A 4 12.13 3.40 12.48
C GLU A 4 10.90 4.07 11.88
N GLY A 5 10.84 5.40 11.96
CA GLY A 5 9.81 6.22 11.33
C GLY A 5 10.22 6.67 9.93
N LEU A 6 9.26 7.07 9.13
CA LEU A 6 9.48 7.72 7.84
C LEU A 6 9.34 9.24 8.01
N THR A 7 10.37 9.97 7.58
CA THR A 7 10.38 11.44 7.58
C THR A 7 10.56 11.93 6.15
N VAL A 8 9.64 12.77 5.71
CA VAL A 8 9.65 13.41 4.39
C VAL A 8 9.75 14.93 4.59
N ARG A 9 10.62 15.61 3.83
CA ARG A 9 10.79 17.07 3.90
C ARG A 9 10.94 17.66 2.51
N ASP A 10 10.15 18.67 2.24
CA ASP A 10 10.09 19.44 0.97
C ASP A 10 10.14 18.53 -0.26
N LEU A 11 9.41 17.39 -0.21
CA LEU A 11 9.43 16.42 -1.29
C LEU A 11 8.71 16.98 -2.51
N ARG A 12 9.39 16.96 -3.67
CA ARG A 12 8.85 17.41 -4.95
C ARG A 12 9.07 16.34 -6.02
N VAL A 13 8.01 16.11 -6.80
CA VAL A 13 8.04 15.26 -7.99
C VAL A 13 7.42 15.99 -9.15
N THR A 14 8.16 16.12 -10.24
CA THR A 14 7.71 16.83 -11.45
C THR A 14 7.88 15.91 -12.66
N PHE A 15 6.87 15.85 -13.52
CA PHE A 15 6.85 15.12 -14.78
C PHE A 15 6.56 16.13 -15.92
N ASP A 16 7.47 16.28 -16.86
CA ASP A 16 7.29 17.09 -18.09
C ASP A 16 6.61 18.46 -17.86
N GLY A 17 7.00 19.13 -16.77
CA GLY A 17 6.44 20.44 -16.39
C GLY A 17 5.21 20.39 -15.48
N PHE A 18 4.63 19.22 -15.23
CA PHE A 18 3.56 19.05 -14.24
C PHE A 18 4.14 18.60 -12.89
N THR A 19 3.85 19.35 -11.84
CA THR A 19 4.28 19.05 -10.48
C THR A 19 3.20 18.21 -9.77
N ALA A 20 3.46 16.92 -9.60
CA ALA A 20 2.54 15.97 -8.98
C ALA A 20 2.63 15.96 -7.45
N VAL A 21 3.81 16.26 -6.90
CA VAL A 21 4.06 16.44 -5.46
C VAL A 21 4.85 17.73 -5.30
N ASP A 22 4.37 18.67 -4.47
CA ASP A 22 4.89 20.02 -4.39
C ASP A 22 5.17 20.45 -2.94
N GLY A 23 6.35 20.07 -2.45
CA GLY A 23 6.81 20.49 -1.13
C GLY A 23 6.09 19.75 0.01
N VAL A 24 5.97 18.43 -0.09
CA VAL A 24 5.34 17.61 0.95
C VAL A 24 6.28 17.42 2.13
N ASP A 25 5.80 17.81 3.32
CA ASP A 25 6.35 17.42 4.62
C ASP A 25 5.42 16.40 5.25
N LEU A 26 5.98 15.29 5.76
CA LEU A 26 5.20 14.20 6.36
C LEU A 26 6.05 13.43 7.37
N ASP A 27 5.50 13.21 8.57
CA ASP A 27 6.11 12.35 9.59
C ASP A 27 5.21 11.15 9.90
N ILE A 28 5.74 9.95 9.72
CA ILE A 28 5.06 8.69 10.04
C ILE A 28 5.85 8.02 11.15
N HIS A 29 5.22 7.90 12.31
CA HIS A 29 5.86 7.33 13.48
C HIS A 29 5.90 5.80 13.45
N PRO A 30 6.87 5.18 14.13
CA PRO A 30 6.91 3.73 14.27
C PRO A 30 5.62 3.17 14.88
N GLY A 31 5.05 2.14 14.25
CA GLY A 31 3.81 1.51 14.70
C GLY A 31 2.53 2.27 14.32
N ASP A 32 2.63 3.34 13.52
CA ASP A 32 1.46 4.01 12.96
C ASP A 32 0.67 3.08 12.03
N LEU A 33 -0.65 3.20 12.10
CA LEU A 33 -1.56 2.81 11.04
C LEU A 33 -2.11 4.11 10.44
N ARG A 34 -1.39 4.63 9.44
CA ARG A 34 -1.63 5.90 8.79
C ARG A 34 -2.42 5.70 7.51
N PHE A 35 -3.50 6.44 7.35
CA PHE A 35 -4.20 6.53 6.07
C PHE A 35 -3.80 7.78 5.33
N LEU A 36 -3.34 7.60 4.08
CA LEU A 36 -3.05 8.67 3.15
C LEU A 36 -4.22 8.78 2.18
N ILE A 37 -5.05 9.78 2.38
CA ILE A 37 -6.27 9.99 1.60
C ILE A 37 -6.17 11.23 0.73
N GLY A 38 -7.10 11.40 -0.18
CA GLY A 38 -7.17 12.55 -1.08
C GLY A 38 -7.85 12.17 -2.38
N PRO A 39 -8.31 13.15 -3.16
CA PRO A 39 -8.95 12.90 -4.44
C PRO A 39 -7.99 12.24 -5.45
N ASN A 40 -8.55 11.73 -6.56
CA ASN A 40 -7.76 11.25 -7.67
C ASN A 40 -6.89 12.38 -8.23
N GLY A 41 -5.62 12.07 -8.53
CA GLY A 41 -4.66 13.08 -8.95
C GLY A 41 -4.06 13.94 -7.81
N ALA A 42 -4.37 13.67 -6.54
CA ALA A 42 -3.81 14.43 -5.42
C ALA A 42 -2.30 14.20 -5.20
N GLY A 43 -1.69 13.21 -5.85
CA GLY A 43 -0.27 12.90 -5.72
C GLY A 43 0.06 11.73 -4.78
N LYS A 44 -0.95 11.01 -4.25
CA LYS A 44 -0.76 9.91 -3.28
C LYS A 44 0.17 8.81 -3.77
N THR A 45 -0.15 8.21 -4.92
CA THR A 45 0.67 7.16 -5.55
C THR A 45 2.05 7.67 -5.91
N THR A 46 2.14 8.90 -6.43
CA THR A 46 3.42 9.55 -6.77
C THR A 46 4.30 9.78 -5.55
N LEU A 47 3.71 10.15 -4.40
CA LEU A 47 4.44 10.27 -3.13
C LEU A 47 5.05 8.92 -2.72
N VAL A 48 4.27 7.84 -2.79
CA VAL A 48 4.75 6.48 -2.46
C VAL A 48 5.77 5.98 -3.49
N ASP A 49 5.60 6.31 -4.77
CA ASP A 49 6.58 6.02 -5.83
C ASP A 49 7.94 6.70 -5.54
N ALA A 50 7.92 7.93 -5.05
CA ALA A 50 9.12 8.65 -4.66
C ALA A 50 9.80 8.00 -3.44
N VAL A 51 9.02 7.65 -2.41
CA VAL A 51 9.52 6.95 -1.20
C VAL A 51 10.16 5.61 -1.56
N THR A 52 9.60 4.88 -2.51
CA THR A 52 10.09 3.56 -2.95
C THR A 52 11.14 3.61 -4.06
N GLY A 53 11.50 4.81 -4.54
CA GLY A 53 12.55 5.00 -5.55
C GLY A 53 12.12 4.65 -6.96
N LEU A 54 10.81 4.56 -7.23
CA LEU A 54 10.24 4.30 -8.56
C LEU A 54 10.27 5.55 -9.45
N VAL A 55 10.20 6.74 -8.84
CA VAL A 55 10.27 8.02 -9.55
C VAL A 55 11.37 8.89 -8.96
N LYS A 56 11.91 9.80 -9.78
CA LYS A 56 12.88 10.80 -9.31
C LYS A 56 12.15 11.89 -8.53
N ALA A 57 12.74 12.28 -7.41
CA ALA A 57 12.24 13.33 -6.56
C ALA A 57 13.37 14.22 -6.04
N THR A 58 13.02 15.41 -5.56
CA THR A 58 13.91 16.31 -4.81
C THR A 58 13.37 16.51 -3.40
N GLY A 59 14.18 17.07 -2.50
CA GLY A 59 13.86 17.17 -1.08
C GLY A 59 14.60 16.13 -0.27
N SER A 60 13.98 15.61 0.79
CA SER A 60 14.56 14.57 1.65
C SER A 60 13.50 13.53 2.03
N VAL A 61 13.88 12.26 1.94
CA VAL A 61 13.07 11.13 2.44
C VAL A 61 13.99 10.23 3.25
N ARG A 62 13.67 10.04 4.53
CA ARG A 62 14.48 9.24 5.44
C ARG A 62 13.64 8.17 6.13
N PHE A 63 14.20 6.98 6.26
CA PHE A 63 13.67 5.91 7.07
C PHE A 63 14.62 5.64 8.24
N GLY A 64 14.23 6.05 9.42
CA GLY A 64 15.13 6.20 10.54
C GLY A 64 16.24 7.20 10.21
N GLU A 65 17.50 6.74 10.28
CA GLU A 65 18.66 7.58 9.91
C GLU A 65 19.10 7.45 8.46
N GLN A 66 18.41 6.62 7.66
CA GLN A 66 18.85 6.27 6.31
C GLN A 66 18.11 7.09 5.25
N ASP A 67 18.85 7.80 4.39
CA ASP A 67 18.28 8.49 3.24
C ASP A 67 17.82 7.49 2.17
N LEU A 68 16.64 7.72 1.59
CA LEU A 68 16.03 6.88 0.55
C LEU A 68 16.22 7.44 -0.85
N LEU A 69 16.21 8.77 -1.02
CA LEU A 69 16.26 9.39 -2.35
C LEU A 69 17.53 9.01 -3.12
N GLY A 70 17.32 8.71 -4.41
CA GLY A 70 18.39 8.27 -5.30
C GLY A 70 18.88 6.84 -5.11
N ARG A 71 18.30 6.08 -4.17
CA ARG A 71 18.57 4.67 -4.03
C ARG A 71 17.72 3.84 -4.99
N PRO A 72 18.27 2.77 -5.57
CA PRO A 72 17.48 1.85 -6.38
C PRO A 72 16.48 1.05 -5.52
N VAL A 73 15.32 0.74 -6.10
CA VAL A 73 14.17 0.07 -5.44
C VAL A 73 14.59 -1.15 -4.61
N HIS A 74 15.45 -2.03 -5.16
CA HIS A 74 15.88 -3.24 -4.47
C HIS A 74 16.72 -2.97 -3.20
N LYS A 75 17.41 -1.81 -3.11
CA LYS A 75 18.12 -1.40 -1.89
C LYS A 75 17.11 -0.88 -0.85
N ILE A 76 16.11 -0.10 -1.27
CA ILE A 76 15.04 0.39 -0.40
C ILE A 76 14.26 -0.79 0.19
N ALA A 77 13.91 -1.78 -0.63
CA ALA A 77 13.26 -3.00 -0.17
C ALA A 77 14.09 -3.74 0.91
N ARG A 78 15.41 -3.86 0.72
CA ARG A 78 16.32 -4.46 1.73
C ARG A 78 16.45 -3.64 3.03
N MET A 79 16.06 -2.39 3.01
CA MET A 79 15.97 -1.55 4.21
C MET A 79 14.67 -1.80 5.00
N GLY A 80 13.85 -2.76 4.58
CA GLY A 80 12.61 -3.13 5.24
C GLY A 80 11.42 -2.25 4.86
N ILE A 81 11.44 -1.65 3.66
CA ILE A 81 10.29 -0.93 3.11
C ILE A 81 9.66 -1.79 2.02
N GLY A 82 8.42 -2.19 2.21
CA GLY A 82 7.66 -2.99 1.25
C GLY A 82 6.42 -2.27 0.77
N ARG A 83 6.05 -2.54 -0.50
CA ARG A 83 4.86 -1.97 -1.11
C ARG A 83 4.05 -3.05 -1.80
N THR A 84 2.72 -2.96 -1.69
CA THR A 84 1.79 -3.65 -2.60
C THR A 84 1.49 -2.76 -3.80
N PHE A 85 1.03 -3.37 -4.88
CA PHE A 85 0.55 -2.68 -6.07
C PHE A 85 -0.96 -2.88 -6.19
N GLN A 86 -1.65 -2.03 -6.97
CA GLN A 86 -3.10 -2.11 -7.18
C GLN A 86 -3.58 -3.48 -7.68
N THR A 87 -2.73 -4.23 -8.38
CA THR A 87 -2.99 -5.60 -8.79
C THR A 87 -2.09 -6.54 -8.02
N ALA A 88 -2.68 -7.45 -7.24
CA ALA A 88 -1.92 -8.41 -6.44
C ALA A 88 -0.99 -9.25 -7.33
N THR A 89 0.31 -9.18 -7.01
CA THR A 89 1.36 -9.86 -7.77
C THR A 89 1.68 -11.19 -7.12
N VAL A 90 0.85 -12.20 -7.38
CA VAL A 90 1.04 -13.58 -6.89
C VAL A 90 1.31 -14.54 -8.03
N PHE A 91 2.08 -15.60 -7.76
CA PHE A 91 2.30 -16.69 -8.72
C PHE A 91 1.09 -17.63 -8.66
N GLU A 92 0.15 -17.47 -9.58
CA GLU A 92 -1.15 -18.15 -9.56
C GLU A 92 -1.06 -19.68 -9.65
N GLU A 93 -0.08 -20.21 -10.38
CA GLU A 93 0.19 -21.64 -10.54
C GLU A 93 0.77 -22.28 -9.28
N LEU A 94 1.33 -21.46 -8.37
CA LEU A 94 1.95 -21.94 -7.15
C LEU A 94 0.97 -21.89 -5.99
N THR A 95 1.20 -22.76 -5.00
CA THR A 95 0.40 -22.74 -3.78
C THR A 95 0.66 -21.47 -2.95
N VAL A 96 -0.25 -21.14 -2.04
CA VAL A 96 -0.07 -20.08 -1.05
C VAL A 96 1.26 -20.25 -0.31
N LEU A 97 1.56 -21.46 0.15
CA LEU A 97 2.80 -21.76 0.84
C LEU A 97 4.03 -21.52 -0.04
N GLN A 98 3.98 -21.90 -1.32
CA GLN A 98 5.09 -21.69 -2.25
C GLN A 98 5.32 -20.21 -2.55
N ASN A 99 4.26 -19.40 -2.70
CA ASN A 99 4.37 -17.95 -2.84
C ASN A 99 5.12 -17.32 -1.66
N LEU A 100 4.73 -17.67 -0.43
CA LEU A 100 5.38 -17.19 0.79
C LEU A 100 6.82 -17.68 0.91
N ASP A 101 7.10 -18.94 0.53
CA ASP A 101 8.44 -19.53 0.57
C ASP A 101 9.40 -18.82 -0.42
N ILE A 102 8.93 -18.48 -1.62
CA ILE A 102 9.68 -17.68 -2.60
C ILE A 102 9.95 -16.28 -2.05
N ALA A 103 8.92 -15.60 -1.54
CA ALA A 103 9.04 -14.25 -1.00
C ALA A 103 9.99 -14.18 0.21
N SER A 104 10.05 -15.24 1.02
CA SER A 104 10.94 -15.29 2.19
C SER A 104 12.43 -15.28 1.82
N GLY A 105 12.77 -15.44 0.54
CA GLY A 105 14.17 -15.44 0.08
C GLY A 105 15.05 -16.51 0.73
N ALA A 106 14.44 -17.52 1.35
CA ALA A 106 15.10 -18.49 2.23
C ALA A 106 16.09 -19.43 1.51
N GLY A 107 16.99 -18.88 0.71
CA GLY A 107 18.22 -19.50 0.25
C GLY A 107 18.08 -20.83 -0.53
N ARG A 108 16.88 -21.14 -1.02
CA ARG A 108 16.67 -22.36 -1.80
C ARG A 108 17.05 -22.10 -3.24
N GLY A 109 18.04 -22.84 -3.73
CA GLY A 109 18.32 -22.90 -5.16
C GLY A 109 17.10 -23.41 -5.94
N PRO A 110 17.00 -23.09 -7.26
CA PRO A 110 15.84 -23.44 -8.10
C PRO A 110 15.39 -24.90 -8.00
N TRP A 111 16.33 -25.80 -7.87
CA TRP A 111 16.10 -27.26 -7.77
C TRP A 111 15.51 -27.72 -6.43
N THR A 112 15.69 -26.94 -5.36
CA THR A 112 15.14 -27.27 -4.05
C THR A 112 13.72 -26.73 -3.86
N MET A 113 13.30 -25.74 -4.65
CA MET A 113 11.92 -25.23 -4.65
C MET A 113 10.90 -26.25 -5.16
N LEU A 114 11.32 -27.17 -6.03
CA LEU A 114 10.47 -28.28 -6.54
C LEU A 114 10.25 -29.39 -5.52
N ARG A 115 11.02 -29.45 -4.42
CA ARG A 115 10.84 -30.44 -3.37
C ARG A 115 9.92 -29.91 -2.27
N ARG A 116 8.86 -30.67 -1.96
CA ARG A 116 7.96 -30.36 -0.84
C ARG A 116 8.79 -30.24 0.45
N ARG A 117 8.69 -29.10 1.13
CA ARG A 117 9.33 -28.91 2.44
C ARG A 117 8.70 -29.86 3.45
N LYS A 118 9.51 -30.46 4.31
CA LYS A 118 9.02 -31.22 5.46
C LYS A 118 8.54 -30.30 6.57
N ASP A 119 9.21 -29.14 6.75
CA ASP A 119 8.90 -28.16 7.79
C ASP A 119 8.63 -26.79 7.19
N ILE A 120 7.64 -26.09 7.72
CA ILE A 120 7.31 -24.69 7.35
C ILE A 120 8.23 -23.76 8.16
N PRO A 121 9.00 -22.84 7.52
CA PRO A 121 9.81 -21.88 8.27
C PRO A 121 8.96 -21.02 9.21
N GLY A 122 9.50 -20.69 10.38
CA GLY A 122 8.80 -19.88 11.37
C GLY A 122 8.19 -18.58 10.81
N PRO A 123 8.94 -17.76 10.03
CA PRO A 123 8.36 -16.56 9.41
C PRO A 123 7.19 -16.84 8.47
N VAL A 124 7.25 -17.95 7.68
CA VAL A 124 6.17 -18.34 6.77
C VAL A 124 4.95 -18.82 7.56
N ALA A 125 5.16 -19.62 8.62
CA ALA A 125 4.08 -20.07 9.50
C ALA A 125 3.39 -18.85 10.17
N LYS A 126 4.17 -17.89 10.70
CA LYS A 126 3.64 -16.65 11.29
C LYS A 126 2.86 -15.82 10.27
N ALA A 127 3.34 -15.71 9.04
CA ALA A 127 2.64 -14.98 7.98
C ALA A 127 1.31 -15.64 7.62
N LEU A 128 1.27 -16.96 7.45
CA LEU A 128 0.03 -17.73 7.22
C LEU A 128 -1.00 -17.53 8.33
N GLU A 129 -0.57 -17.55 9.58
CA GLU A 129 -1.42 -17.33 10.75
C GLU A 129 -1.92 -15.88 10.78
N THR A 130 -1.03 -14.90 10.57
CA THR A 130 -1.37 -13.48 10.61
C THR A 130 -2.38 -13.12 9.52
N THR A 131 -2.22 -13.65 8.31
CA THR A 131 -3.13 -13.40 7.18
C THR A 131 -4.37 -14.30 7.18
N GLY A 132 -4.47 -15.27 8.10
CA GLY A 132 -5.58 -16.23 8.14
C GLY A 132 -5.59 -17.29 7.03
N LEU A 133 -4.50 -17.38 6.24
CA LEU A 133 -4.43 -18.27 5.06
C LEU A 133 -3.93 -19.68 5.37
N THR A 134 -3.76 -20.05 6.64
CA THR A 134 -3.23 -21.36 7.04
C THR A 134 -4.02 -22.53 6.45
N HIS A 135 -5.34 -22.42 6.40
CA HIS A 135 -6.24 -23.44 5.86
C HIS A 135 -6.20 -23.55 4.32
N LEU A 136 -5.65 -22.54 3.63
CA LEU A 136 -5.50 -22.48 2.17
C LEU A 136 -4.06 -22.71 1.70
N ARG A 137 -3.13 -23.02 2.61
CA ARG A 137 -1.69 -23.07 2.33
C ARG A 137 -1.29 -23.97 1.16
N ASP A 138 -2.01 -25.07 0.96
CA ASP A 138 -1.74 -26.06 -0.09
C ASP A 138 -2.59 -25.80 -1.38
N ARG A 139 -3.43 -24.75 -1.40
CA ARG A 139 -4.23 -24.37 -2.55
C ARG A 139 -3.40 -23.52 -3.51
N PRO A 140 -3.55 -23.66 -4.85
CA PRO A 140 -3.00 -22.73 -5.81
C PRO A 140 -3.51 -21.30 -5.57
N ALA A 141 -2.64 -20.30 -5.71
CA ALA A 141 -3.03 -18.90 -5.48
C ALA A 141 -4.07 -18.41 -6.50
N GLY A 142 -4.10 -18.99 -7.70
CA GLY A 142 -5.06 -18.63 -8.76
C GLY A 142 -6.52 -18.87 -8.38
N VAL A 143 -6.82 -19.85 -7.49
CA VAL A 143 -8.20 -20.14 -7.07
C VAL A 143 -8.66 -19.34 -5.84
N LEU A 144 -7.80 -18.48 -5.30
CA LEU A 144 -8.15 -17.61 -4.18
C LEU A 144 -9.14 -16.53 -4.59
N ALA A 145 -10.03 -16.14 -3.68
CA ALA A 145 -10.83 -14.93 -3.83
C ALA A 145 -9.94 -13.69 -3.91
N HIS A 146 -10.47 -12.59 -4.43
CA HIS A 146 -9.69 -11.36 -4.63
C HIS A 146 -9.06 -10.87 -3.31
N GLY A 147 -9.82 -10.76 -2.25
CA GLY A 147 -9.31 -10.38 -0.93
C GLY A 147 -8.25 -11.33 -0.38
N GLN A 148 -8.39 -12.63 -0.62
CA GLN A 148 -7.39 -13.62 -0.21
C GLN A 148 -6.07 -13.48 -0.97
N LYS A 149 -6.09 -13.08 -2.26
CA LYS A 149 -4.89 -12.75 -3.03
C LYS A 149 -4.18 -11.53 -2.44
N GLN A 150 -4.92 -10.49 -2.06
CA GLN A 150 -4.36 -9.33 -1.36
C GLN A 150 -3.75 -9.70 -0.01
N TRP A 151 -4.41 -10.55 0.78
CA TRP A 151 -3.84 -11.04 2.03
C TRP A 151 -2.57 -11.88 1.81
N LEU A 152 -2.51 -12.65 0.72
CA LEU A 152 -1.30 -13.38 0.34
C LEU A 152 -0.16 -12.42 0.00
N GLU A 153 -0.42 -11.36 -0.75
CA GLU A 153 0.59 -10.33 -1.08
C GLU A 153 1.10 -9.63 0.19
N ILE A 154 0.22 -9.26 1.11
CA ILE A 154 0.62 -8.74 2.43
C ILE A 154 1.48 -9.78 3.16
N GLY A 155 1.10 -11.06 3.14
CA GLY A 155 1.87 -12.16 3.72
C GLY A 155 3.27 -12.27 3.11
N MET A 156 3.41 -12.06 1.79
CA MET A 156 4.70 -12.05 1.10
C MET A 156 5.59 -10.89 1.55
N LEU A 157 5.04 -9.75 1.93
CA LEU A 157 5.80 -8.67 2.57
C LEU A 157 6.20 -9.04 4.01
N LEU A 158 5.30 -9.66 4.77
CA LEU A 158 5.57 -10.03 6.17
C LEU A 158 6.73 -11.02 6.29
N VAL A 159 6.88 -11.97 5.38
CA VAL A 159 7.99 -12.96 5.39
C VAL A 159 9.34 -12.34 5.02
N GLN A 160 9.35 -11.15 4.41
CA GLN A 160 10.57 -10.40 4.06
C GLN A 160 11.05 -9.50 5.20
N ASP A 161 10.41 -9.57 6.38
CA ASP A 161 10.71 -8.73 7.55
C ASP A 161 10.59 -7.22 7.27
N VAL A 162 9.61 -6.84 6.46
CA VAL A 162 9.29 -5.44 6.14
C VAL A 162 8.86 -4.72 7.43
N ARG A 163 9.43 -3.54 7.68
CA ARG A 163 9.14 -2.68 8.85
C ARG A 163 8.18 -1.55 8.53
N LEU A 164 8.18 -1.07 7.28
CA LEU A 164 7.23 -0.10 6.74
C LEU A 164 6.49 -0.72 5.57
N LEU A 165 5.19 -0.94 5.71
CA LEU A 165 4.30 -1.43 4.65
C LEU A 165 3.57 -0.24 4.03
N LEU A 166 3.65 -0.12 2.71
CA LEU A 166 2.95 0.86 1.90
C LEU A 166 1.92 0.11 1.06
N LEU A 167 0.64 0.25 1.39
CA LEU A 167 -0.45 -0.50 0.79
C LEU A 167 -1.31 0.42 -0.08
N ASP A 168 -1.40 0.12 -1.37
CA ASP A 168 -2.10 0.93 -2.35
C ASP A 168 -3.47 0.30 -2.65
N GLU A 169 -4.54 0.94 -2.18
CA GLU A 169 -5.95 0.52 -2.30
C GLU A 169 -6.19 -0.95 -1.91
N PRO A 170 -5.77 -1.37 -0.69
CA PRO A 170 -5.78 -2.79 -0.32
C PRO A 170 -7.16 -3.40 -0.17
N VAL A 171 -8.25 -2.61 -0.20
CA VAL A 171 -9.64 -3.11 -0.09
C VAL A 171 -10.47 -2.88 -1.35
N ALA A 172 -9.85 -2.42 -2.45
CA ALA A 172 -10.55 -2.20 -3.71
C ALA A 172 -11.21 -3.50 -4.20
N GLY A 173 -12.50 -3.41 -4.56
CA GLY A 173 -13.26 -4.56 -5.07
C GLY A 173 -13.62 -5.64 -4.04
N MET A 174 -13.35 -5.43 -2.75
CA MET A 174 -13.70 -6.36 -1.68
C MET A 174 -15.15 -6.20 -1.22
N SER A 175 -15.76 -7.31 -0.80
CA SER A 175 -17.01 -7.31 -0.05
C SER A 175 -16.87 -6.63 1.31
N HIS A 176 -17.98 -6.31 1.97
CA HIS A 176 -17.96 -5.71 3.31
C HIS A 176 -17.21 -6.58 4.32
N ASP A 177 -17.45 -7.88 4.35
CA ASP A 177 -16.80 -8.81 5.29
C ASP A 177 -15.29 -8.91 5.03
N GLU A 178 -14.86 -8.89 3.75
CA GLU A 178 -13.45 -8.88 3.40
C GLU A 178 -12.75 -7.58 3.82
N ARG A 179 -13.43 -6.42 3.70
CA ARG A 179 -12.91 -5.12 4.20
C ARG A 179 -12.72 -5.14 5.71
N GLU A 180 -13.72 -5.60 6.46
CA GLU A 180 -13.64 -5.73 7.92
C GLU A 180 -12.46 -6.65 8.33
N ALA A 181 -12.34 -7.82 7.67
CA ALA A 181 -11.23 -8.74 7.91
C ALA A 181 -9.87 -8.12 7.57
N THR A 182 -9.79 -7.34 6.48
CA THR A 182 -8.58 -6.61 6.07
C THR A 182 -8.23 -5.53 7.08
N GLY A 183 -9.19 -4.74 7.53
CA GLY A 183 -8.98 -3.73 8.56
C GLY A 183 -8.43 -4.33 9.86
N ALA A 184 -9.03 -5.43 10.33
CA ALA A 184 -8.54 -6.16 11.50
C ALA A 184 -7.12 -6.74 11.29
N LEU A 185 -6.80 -7.20 10.08
CA LEU A 185 -5.46 -7.64 9.70
C LEU A 185 -4.45 -6.48 9.80
N LEU A 186 -4.78 -5.31 9.23
CA LEU A 186 -3.90 -4.14 9.25
C LEU A 186 -3.65 -3.63 10.67
N GLN A 187 -4.69 -3.60 11.52
CA GLN A 187 -4.54 -3.26 12.94
C GLN A 187 -3.60 -4.22 13.67
N ARG A 188 -3.70 -5.53 13.39
CA ARG A 188 -2.80 -6.54 13.96
C ARG A 188 -1.36 -6.34 13.49
N ILE A 189 -1.14 -6.06 12.21
CA ILE A 189 0.20 -5.83 11.65
C ILE A 189 0.82 -4.57 12.25
N SER A 190 0.02 -3.51 12.47
CA SER A 190 0.51 -2.24 12.99
C SER A 190 0.96 -2.30 14.45
N THR A 191 0.74 -3.39 15.18
CA THR A 191 1.32 -3.57 16.53
C THR A 191 2.84 -3.72 16.51
N ASP A 192 3.39 -4.31 15.45
CA ASP A 192 4.82 -4.63 15.33
C ASP A 192 5.50 -3.83 14.19
N ARG A 193 4.73 -3.23 13.28
CA ARG A 193 5.20 -2.58 12.06
C ARG A 193 4.47 -1.28 11.80
N THR A 194 5.07 -0.42 10.99
CA THR A 194 4.41 0.80 10.48
C THR A 194 3.65 0.46 9.20
N VAL A 195 2.41 0.91 9.11
CA VAL A 195 1.54 0.66 7.95
C VAL A 195 1.00 1.98 7.42
N VAL A 196 1.20 2.23 6.15
CA VAL A 196 0.60 3.35 5.41
C VAL A 196 -0.36 2.77 4.39
N VAL A 197 -1.60 3.21 4.44
CA VAL A 197 -2.68 2.78 3.55
C VAL A 197 -3.09 3.95 2.68
N ILE A 198 -2.93 3.81 1.37
CA ILE A 198 -3.48 4.75 0.41
C ILE A 198 -4.90 4.28 0.12
N GLU A 199 -5.87 5.14 0.42
CA GLU A 199 -7.27 4.79 0.23
C GLU A 199 -8.11 6.01 -0.17
N HIS A 200 -9.24 5.72 -0.78
CA HIS A 200 -10.27 6.69 -1.06
C HIS A 200 -11.61 6.30 -0.40
N ASP A 201 -11.71 5.11 0.19
CA ASP A 201 -12.86 4.63 0.95
C ASP A 201 -12.88 5.28 2.34
N MET A 202 -13.79 6.26 2.49
CA MET A 202 -13.92 7.05 3.72
C MET A 202 -14.47 6.22 4.88
N ASP A 203 -15.31 5.23 4.63
CA ASP A 203 -15.91 4.40 5.68
C ASP A 203 -14.87 3.42 6.22
N PHE A 204 -14.06 2.83 5.34
CA PHE A 204 -12.93 2.00 5.74
C PHE A 204 -11.90 2.81 6.55
N MET A 205 -11.57 4.02 6.10
CA MET A 205 -10.67 4.92 6.83
C MET A 205 -11.24 5.25 8.22
N ARG A 206 -12.54 5.60 8.33
CA ARG A 206 -13.18 5.91 9.62
C ARG A 206 -13.13 4.76 10.61
N SER A 207 -13.30 3.53 10.11
CA SER A 207 -13.35 2.34 10.96
C SER A 207 -11.98 1.90 11.47
N PHE A 208 -10.90 2.13 10.70
CA PHE A 208 -9.62 1.47 10.97
C PHE A 208 -8.43 2.42 11.14
N ALA A 209 -8.48 3.67 10.64
CA ALA A 209 -7.37 4.59 10.75
C ALA A 209 -7.10 5.01 12.20
N ARG A 210 -5.81 5.06 12.57
CA ARG A 210 -5.36 5.73 13.81
C ARG A 210 -5.00 7.18 13.53
N SER A 211 -4.41 7.44 12.39
CA SER A 211 -4.02 8.77 11.94
C SER A 211 -4.24 8.88 10.43
N VAL A 212 -4.51 10.10 9.99
CA VAL A 212 -4.85 10.42 8.61
C VAL A 212 -3.99 11.58 8.12
N SER A 213 -3.50 11.48 6.89
CA SER A 213 -2.91 12.60 6.14
C SER A 213 -3.71 12.79 4.87
N VAL A 214 -4.18 14.00 4.63
CA VAL A 214 -4.96 14.36 3.44
C VAL A 214 -4.04 15.04 2.44
N LEU A 215 -3.90 14.44 1.25
CA LEU A 215 -3.24 15.08 0.12
C LEU A 215 -4.27 15.77 -0.78
N HIS A 216 -3.92 16.98 -1.23
CA HIS A 216 -4.66 17.70 -2.26
C HIS A 216 -3.71 18.52 -3.13
N ALA A 217 -3.84 18.42 -4.45
CA ALA A 217 -3.00 19.15 -5.42
C ALA A 217 -1.49 19.05 -5.12
N GLY A 218 -1.00 17.86 -4.78
CA GLY A 218 0.41 17.60 -4.50
C GLY A 218 0.92 18.07 -3.15
N LYS A 219 0.07 18.54 -2.24
CA LYS A 219 0.44 19.06 -0.91
C LYS A 219 -0.33 18.33 0.19
N VAL A 220 0.24 18.32 1.40
CA VAL A 220 -0.51 17.90 2.60
C VAL A 220 -1.47 19.04 2.94
N LEU A 221 -2.76 18.73 2.93
CA LEU A 221 -3.83 19.68 3.27
C LEU A 221 -4.12 19.65 4.77
N SER A 222 -4.16 18.48 5.36
CA SER A 222 -4.49 18.28 6.78
C SER A 222 -3.90 16.98 7.30
N GLU A 223 -3.55 16.94 8.58
CA GLU A 223 -3.07 15.76 9.28
C GLU A 223 -3.65 15.71 10.69
N GLY A 224 -3.92 14.50 11.17
CA GLY A 224 -4.41 14.31 12.54
C GLY A 224 -5.15 12.99 12.72
N THR A 225 -5.94 12.92 13.76
CA THR A 225 -6.91 11.85 13.98
C THR A 225 -8.04 11.93 12.96
N VAL A 226 -8.81 10.85 12.83
CA VAL A 226 -10.01 10.84 11.96
C VAL A 226 -10.96 12.00 12.28
N ALA A 227 -11.19 12.27 13.59
CA ALA A 227 -12.11 13.31 14.02
C ALA A 227 -11.60 14.72 13.68
N GLU A 228 -10.31 14.99 13.87
CA GLU A 228 -9.69 16.28 13.53
C GLU A 228 -9.76 16.55 12.02
N VAL A 229 -9.37 15.57 11.21
CA VAL A 229 -9.40 15.70 9.74
C VAL A 229 -10.83 15.88 9.21
N GLN A 230 -11.81 15.19 9.78
CA GLN A 230 -13.22 15.35 9.39
C GLN A 230 -13.81 16.71 9.78
N ALA A 231 -13.33 17.31 10.86
CA ALA A 231 -13.75 18.63 11.30
C ALA A 231 -13.07 19.77 10.54
N ASP A 232 -12.01 19.48 9.78
CA ASP A 232 -11.26 20.47 9.02
C ASP A 232 -12.09 20.98 7.83
N GLY A 233 -12.39 22.29 7.82
CA GLY A 233 -13.21 22.93 6.79
C GLY A 233 -12.59 22.82 5.39
N ALA A 234 -11.26 22.88 5.27
CA ALA A 234 -10.57 22.74 3.98
C ALA A 234 -10.73 21.32 3.42
N VAL A 235 -10.69 20.30 4.29
CA VAL A 235 -10.94 18.91 3.90
C VAL A 235 -12.39 18.74 3.45
N GLN A 236 -13.35 19.30 4.20
CA GLN A 236 -14.76 19.24 3.84
C GLN A 236 -15.02 19.89 2.48
N GLU A 237 -14.43 21.04 2.20
CA GLU A 237 -14.58 21.73 0.92
C GLU A 237 -14.06 20.91 -0.25
N VAL A 238 -12.90 20.26 -0.11
CA VAL A 238 -12.31 19.39 -1.14
C VAL A 238 -13.20 18.18 -1.46
N TYR A 239 -13.81 17.59 -0.44
CA TYR A 239 -14.65 16.40 -0.61
C TYR A 239 -16.11 16.73 -0.94
N LEU A 240 -16.69 17.80 -0.37
CA LEU A 240 -18.07 18.22 -0.63
C LEU A 240 -18.19 19.04 -1.93
N GLY A 241 -17.19 19.84 -2.28
CA GLY A 241 -17.15 20.61 -3.53
C GLY A 241 -17.17 19.71 -4.78
N ARG A 242 -16.67 18.49 -4.68
CA ARG A 242 -16.74 17.48 -5.77
C ARG A 242 -18.06 16.73 -5.86
N ALA A 243 -18.85 16.68 -4.80
CA ALA A 243 -20.20 16.09 -4.85
C ALA A 243 -21.17 16.91 -5.72
N ALA A 244 -20.79 18.14 -6.11
CA ALA A 244 -21.57 19.00 -6.97
C ALA A 244 -21.20 18.95 -8.47
N GLU A 245 -20.09 18.30 -8.85
CA GLU A 245 -19.76 18.05 -10.26
C GLU A 245 -20.24 16.66 -10.67
N PRO A 246 -21.25 16.54 -11.57
CA PRO A 246 -21.65 15.24 -12.12
C PRO A 246 -20.47 14.65 -12.92
N ASP A 247 -20.21 13.37 -12.69
CA ASP A 247 -19.24 12.57 -13.44
C ASP A 247 -19.43 12.84 -14.96
N PRO A 248 -18.37 13.16 -15.72
CA PRO A 248 -18.52 13.36 -17.15
C PRO A 248 -19.07 12.06 -17.76
N ALA A 249 -20.23 12.18 -18.42
CA ALA A 249 -20.89 11.07 -19.07
C ALA A 249 -19.89 10.27 -19.94
N PRO A 250 -19.96 8.93 -19.97
CA PRO A 250 -19.05 8.13 -20.78
C PRO A 250 -19.15 8.60 -22.23
N ALA A 251 -17.97 8.88 -22.84
CA ALA A 251 -17.87 9.33 -24.21
C ALA A 251 -18.60 8.34 -25.13
N THR A 252 -19.63 8.83 -25.81
CA THR A 252 -20.37 8.07 -26.81
C THR A 252 -19.39 7.58 -27.87
N PRO A 253 -19.36 6.27 -28.23
CA PRO A 253 -18.47 5.80 -29.26
C PRO A 253 -18.84 6.48 -30.59
N VAL A 254 -17.89 7.14 -31.20
CA VAL A 254 -18.02 7.71 -32.55
C VAL A 254 -18.25 6.54 -33.50
N ALA A 255 -19.43 6.51 -34.11
CA ALA A 255 -19.74 5.56 -35.15
C ALA A 255 -18.77 5.79 -36.31
N VAL A 256 -17.94 4.79 -36.61
CA VAL A 256 -17.14 4.74 -37.85
C VAL A 256 -18.13 4.53 -38.98
N ALA A 257 -18.30 5.55 -39.83
CA ALA A 257 -19.04 5.41 -41.05
C ALA A 257 -18.25 4.47 -41.99
N GLU A 258 -18.84 3.32 -42.33
CA GLU A 258 -18.42 2.51 -43.47
C GLU A 258 -18.69 3.30 -44.73
N GLU A 259 -17.66 3.69 -45.45
CA GLU A 259 -17.77 4.09 -46.85
C GLU A 259 -17.71 2.84 -47.76
N ALA A 260 -18.74 2.73 -48.56
CA ALA A 260 -18.92 1.68 -49.59
C ALA A 260 -18.00 1.89 -50.79
#